data_edd72d3dee36a72f41b1610af1545e9d
#
_entry.id   edd72d3dee36a72f41b1610af1545e9d
#
_cell.length_a   1.000
_cell.length_b   1.000
_cell.length_c   1.000
_cell.angle_alpha   90.00
_cell.angle_beta   90.00
_cell.angle_gamma   90.00
#
_symmetry.space_group_name_H-M   'P 1'
#
loop_
_entity.id
_entity.type
_entity.pdbx_description
1 polymer ?
#
loop_
_entity_poly.entity_id
_entity_poly.type
_entity_poly.pdbx_seq_one_letter_code
_entity_poly.pdbx_strand_id
1 'polypeptide(L)' 'RDDYEGAMEQLMILQRTAPDFRDGIARKGLLALFNMLDAGDERVKRFRTELFNLSH' A
#
# COMPACT_ATOMS: atom_id res chain seq x y z
N ARG A 1 15.49 8.50 -9.19
CA ARG A 1 14.08 8.72 -9.40
C ARG A 1 13.26 7.64 -8.68
N ASP A 2 12.28 8.09 -7.94
CA ASP A 2 11.52 7.21 -7.08
C ASP A 2 10.29 6.67 -7.79
N ASP A 3 10.06 5.36 -7.64
CA ASP A 3 8.86 4.74 -8.19
C ASP A 3 7.98 4.26 -7.04
N TYR A 4 7.52 5.21 -6.24
CA TYR A 4 6.66 4.89 -5.10
C TYR A 4 5.33 4.31 -5.57
N GLU A 5 4.80 4.83 -6.66
CA GLU A 5 3.52 4.35 -7.17
C GLU A 5 3.62 2.88 -7.59
N GLY A 6 4.68 2.54 -8.33
CA GLY A 6 4.89 1.15 -8.74
C GLY A 6 5.06 0.22 -7.54
N ALA A 7 5.80 0.67 -6.53
CA ALA A 7 5.99 -0.12 -5.32
C ALA A 7 4.66 -0.36 -4.62
N MET A 8 3.83 0.68 -4.51
CA MET A 8 2.54 0.54 -3.87
C MET A 8 1.61 -0.38 -4.66
N GLU A 9 1.67 -0.30 -5.99
CA GLU A 9 0.86 -1.19 -6.83
C GLU A 9 1.23 -2.66 -6.60
N GLN A 10 2.53 -2.95 -6.55
CA GLN A 10 2.98 -4.33 -6.31
C GLN A 10 2.54 -4.82 -4.93
N LEU A 11 2.66 -3.97 -3.93
CA LEU A 11 2.23 -4.33 -2.59
C LEU A 11 0.71 -4.53 -2.52
N MET A 12 -0.05 -3.74 -3.26
CA MET A 12 -1.50 -3.93 -3.32
C MET A 12 -1.87 -5.27 -3.95
N ILE A 13 -1.16 -5.66 -4.99
CA ILE A 13 -1.39 -6.97 -5.61
C ILE A 13 -1.14 -8.08 -4.58
N LEU A 14 -0.03 -7.99 -3.86
CA LEU A 14 0.30 -8.98 -2.84
C LEU A 14 -0.76 -8.98 -1.72
N GLN A 15 -1.21 -7.80 -1.32
CA GLN A 15 -2.21 -7.69 -0.26
C GLN A 15 -3.53 -8.34 -0.68
N ARG A 16 -3.93 -8.19 -1.96
CA ARG A 16 -5.16 -8.79 -2.45
C ARG A 16 -5.05 -10.31 -2.58
N THR A 17 -3.88 -10.80 -2.98
CA THR A 17 -3.73 -12.22 -3.30
C THR A 17 -3.24 -13.05 -2.13
N ALA A 18 -2.45 -12.46 -1.22
CA ALA A 18 -1.87 -13.18 -0.10
C ALA A 18 -1.70 -12.25 1.10
N PRO A 19 -2.83 -11.81 1.71
CA PRO A 19 -2.74 -10.84 2.81
C PRO A 19 -1.95 -11.32 4.01
N ASP A 20 -1.88 -12.63 4.23
CA ASP A 20 -1.18 -13.19 5.39
C ASP A 20 0.29 -13.50 5.11
N PHE A 21 0.72 -13.31 3.87
CA PHE A 21 2.09 -13.63 3.50
C PHE A 21 3.07 -12.87 4.38
N ARG A 22 3.99 -13.61 4.98
CA ARG A 22 5.01 -13.05 5.87
C ARG A 22 4.42 -12.11 6.90
N ASP A 23 3.36 -12.59 7.53
CA ASP A 23 2.76 -11.88 8.66
C ASP A 23 2.24 -10.50 8.27
N GLY A 24 1.70 -10.38 7.06
CA GLY A 24 1.11 -9.14 6.62
C GLY A 24 2.12 -8.12 6.12
N ILE A 25 3.23 -8.58 5.54
CA ILE A 25 4.29 -7.68 5.09
C ILE A 25 3.83 -6.68 4.05
N ALA A 26 2.87 -7.07 3.19
CA ALA A 26 2.39 -6.18 2.15
C ALA A 26 1.70 -4.95 2.76
N ARG A 27 0.82 -5.18 3.73
CA ARG A 27 0.13 -4.09 4.41
C ARG A 27 1.12 -3.19 5.17
N LYS A 28 2.07 -3.82 5.84
CA LYS A 28 3.09 -3.08 6.58
C LYS A 28 3.93 -2.22 5.65
N GLY A 29 4.27 -2.76 4.48
CA GLY A 29 5.03 -2.02 3.49
C GLY A 29 4.26 -0.84 2.95
N LEU A 30 2.97 -1.03 2.66
CA LEU A 30 2.12 0.06 2.20
C LEU A 30 2.05 1.18 3.23
N LEU A 31 1.83 0.83 4.49
CA LEU A 31 1.75 1.85 5.54
C LEU A 31 3.07 2.59 5.70
N ALA A 32 4.18 1.89 5.56
CA ALA A 32 5.49 2.54 5.62
C ALA A 32 5.67 3.54 4.48
N LEU A 33 5.25 3.16 3.26
CA LEU A 33 5.32 4.07 2.12
C LEU A 33 4.41 5.28 2.30
N PHE A 34 3.22 5.06 2.83
CA PHE A 34 2.31 6.18 3.13
C PHE A 34 2.96 7.17 4.08
N ASN A 35 3.69 6.66 5.06
CA ASN A 35 4.36 7.53 6.04
C ASN A 35 5.53 8.29 5.44
N MET A 36 6.14 7.76 4.38
CA MET A 36 7.25 8.43 3.72
C MET A 36 6.76 9.56 2.81
N LEU A 37 5.53 9.49 2.36
CA LEU A 37 4.97 10.45 1.43
C LEU A 37 4.06 11.42 2.18
N ASP A 38 3.78 12.54 1.51
CA ASP A 38 2.91 13.57 2.06
C ASP A 38 1.48 13.04 2.17
N ALA A 39 0.82 13.30 3.30
CA ALA A 39 -0.56 12.88 3.50
C ALA A 39 -1.51 13.42 2.43
N GLY A 40 -1.16 14.56 1.83
CA GLY A 40 -1.96 15.14 0.75
C GLY A 40 -1.66 14.56 -0.64
N ASP A 41 -0.69 13.65 -0.73
CA ASP A 41 -0.34 13.03 -2.00
C ASP A 41 -1.51 12.22 -2.52
N GLU A 42 -1.90 12.47 -3.77
CA GLU A 42 -3.06 11.79 -4.37
C GLU A 42 -2.87 10.28 -4.44
N ARG A 43 -1.63 9.83 -4.64
CA ARG A 43 -1.35 8.40 -4.69
C ARG A 43 -1.60 7.76 -3.32
N VAL A 44 -1.17 8.43 -2.26
CA VAL A 44 -1.40 7.95 -0.90
C VAL A 44 -2.89 7.85 -0.62
N LYS A 45 -3.65 8.88 -0.96
CA LYS A 45 -5.09 8.88 -0.75
C LYS A 45 -5.77 7.72 -1.47
N ARG A 46 -5.39 7.50 -2.73
CA ARG A 46 -5.98 6.46 -3.55
C ARG A 46 -5.67 5.07 -2.99
N PHE A 47 -4.41 4.81 -2.69
CA PHE A 47 -4.01 3.50 -2.21
C PHE A 47 -4.50 3.23 -0.79
N ARG A 48 -4.58 4.26 0.02
CA ARG A 48 -5.12 4.10 1.38
C ARG A 48 -6.59 3.70 1.33
N THR A 49 -7.36 4.35 0.46
CA THR A 49 -8.77 4.00 0.28
C THR A 49 -8.91 2.57 -0.21
N GLU A 50 -8.08 2.20 -1.18
CA GLU A 50 -8.11 0.85 -1.73
C GLU A 50 -7.78 -0.19 -0.66
N LEU A 51 -6.76 0.08 0.13
CA LEU A 51 -6.37 -0.82 1.22
C LEU A 51 -7.50 -0.96 2.24
N PHE A 52 -8.12 0.15 2.58
CA PHE A 52 -9.24 0.14 3.52
C PHE A 52 -10.39 -0.72 3.00
N ASN A 53 -10.70 -0.59 1.72
CA ASN A 53 -11.78 -1.37 1.12
C ASN A 53 -11.48 -2.87 1.12
N LEU A 54 -10.22 -3.25 0.98
CA LEU A 54 -9.84 -4.67 1.05
C LEU A 54 -10.04 -5.26 2.43
N SER A 55 -10.01 -4.43 3.45
CA SER A 55 -10.14 -4.89 4.83
C SER A 55 -11.59 -5.16 5.24
N HIS A 56 -12.49 -4.85 4.35
CA HIS A 56 -13.92 -5.11 4.59
C HIS A 56 -14.49 -6.22 3.69
#